data_06a615bfb7dfc7be22b93b9f403ace73
#
_entry.id   06a615bfb7dfc7be22b93b9f403ace73
#
_cell.length_a   1.000
_cell.length_b   1.000
_cell.length_c   1.000
_cell.angle_alpha   90.00
_cell.angle_beta   90.00
_cell.angle_gamma   90.00
#
_symmetry.space_group_name_H-M   'P 1'
#
loop_
_entity.id
_entity.type
_entity.pdbx_description
1 polymer ?
#
loop_
_entity_poly.entity_id
_entity_poly.type
_entity_poly.pdbx_seq_one_letter_code
_entity_poly.pdbx_strand_id
1 'polypeptide(L)'
;MDKDTVMEILGKVYDPEYPLSVTELKIVEKDDIEVSDKGLTVQFKPTTPFCPMGGIIGILIKYAVEKELNVPVKVKVKSGSHFQEEAFNEMLSQEDKYRDVLRKLEGSGILKSCVPL
;
A
#
# COMPACT_ATOMS: atom_id res chain seq x y z
N MET A 1 -7.75 4.47 16.58
CA MET A 1 -7.52 4.11 15.16
C MET A 1 -8.80 3.54 14.58
N ASP A 2 -9.27 4.12 13.48
CA ASP A 2 -10.47 3.66 12.80
C ASP A 2 -10.26 3.69 11.28
N LYS A 3 -11.25 3.16 10.54
CA LYS A 3 -11.16 3.07 9.07
C LYS A 3 -11.07 4.46 8.41
N ASP A 4 -11.76 5.44 8.96
CA ASP A 4 -11.76 6.80 8.40
C ASP A 4 -10.39 7.45 8.52
N THR A 5 -9.70 7.26 9.64
CA THR A 5 -8.33 7.74 9.83
C THR A 5 -7.38 7.10 8.81
N VAL A 6 -7.52 5.80 8.60
CA VAL A 6 -6.69 5.08 7.61
C VAL A 6 -6.97 5.60 6.20
N MET A 7 -8.23 5.80 5.84
CA MET A 7 -8.61 6.35 4.53
C MET A 7 -8.05 7.76 4.33
N GLU A 8 -8.02 8.58 5.37
CA GLU A 8 -7.44 9.91 5.31
C GLU A 8 -5.94 9.85 5.02
N ILE A 9 -5.22 8.95 5.68
CA ILE A 9 -3.79 8.73 5.41
C ILE A 9 -3.58 8.28 3.97
N LEU A 10 -4.37 7.31 3.50
CA LEU A 10 -4.26 6.78 2.15
C LEU A 10 -4.63 7.81 1.08
N GLY A 11 -5.42 8.80 1.43
CA GLY A 11 -5.71 9.92 0.53
C GLY A 11 -4.48 10.78 0.22
N LYS A 12 -3.39 10.59 0.97
CA LYS A 12 -2.10 11.28 0.76
C LYS A 12 -1.05 10.36 0.14
N VAL A 13 -1.42 9.14 -0.24
CA VAL A 13 -0.54 8.20 -0.93
C VAL A 13 -0.91 8.21 -2.40
N TYR A 14 0.05 8.58 -3.25
CA TYR A 14 -0.20 8.77 -4.68
C TYR A 14 0.33 7.59 -5.49
N ASP A 15 -0.40 7.28 -6.57
CA ASP A 15 0.01 6.28 -7.54
C ASP A 15 1.27 6.78 -8.28
N PRO A 16 2.30 5.95 -8.47
CA PRO A 16 3.51 6.39 -9.18
C PRO A 16 3.30 6.66 -10.66
N GLU A 17 2.21 6.18 -11.26
CA GLU A 17 1.90 6.38 -12.68
C GLU A 17 0.87 7.48 -12.93
N TYR A 18 0.01 7.79 -11.96
CA TYR A 18 -1.07 8.76 -12.09
C TYR A 18 -0.99 9.80 -10.98
N PRO A 19 -1.33 11.07 -11.25
CA PRO A 19 -1.30 12.12 -10.23
C PRO A 19 -2.53 12.09 -9.32
N LEU A 20 -2.96 10.90 -8.92
CA LEU A 20 -4.14 10.69 -8.07
C LEU A 20 -3.77 9.76 -6.92
N SER A 21 -4.47 9.91 -5.81
CA SER A 21 -4.23 9.08 -4.64
C SER A 21 -4.81 7.68 -4.83
N VAL A 22 -4.36 6.73 -4.01
CA VAL A 22 -4.87 5.36 -4.05
C VAL A 22 -6.34 5.27 -3.68
N THR A 23 -6.87 6.24 -2.95
CA THR A 23 -8.31 6.29 -2.63
C THR A 23 -9.12 6.86 -3.79
N GLU A 24 -8.59 7.87 -4.48
CA GLU A 24 -9.24 8.45 -5.66
C GLU A 24 -9.35 7.46 -6.80
N LEU A 25 -8.31 6.63 -6.97
CA LEU A 25 -8.28 5.59 -8.00
C LEU A 25 -9.06 4.32 -7.60
N LYS A 26 -9.62 4.31 -6.38
CA LYS A 26 -10.32 3.14 -5.82
C LYS A 26 -9.44 1.91 -5.73
N ILE A 27 -8.14 2.11 -5.60
CA ILE A 27 -7.18 1.03 -5.34
C ILE A 27 -7.45 0.47 -3.94
N VAL A 28 -7.76 1.36 -2.98
CA VAL A 28 -8.21 0.98 -1.64
C VAL A 28 -9.55 1.65 -1.36
N GLU A 29 -10.52 0.84 -0.96
CA GLU A 29 -11.83 1.34 -0.50
C GLU A 29 -11.96 1.06 0.99
N LYS A 30 -12.89 1.73 1.65
CA LYS A 30 -13.09 1.61 3.11
C LYS A 30 -13.32 0.16 3.54
N ASP A 31 -14.04 -0.61 2.74
CA ASP A 31 -14.33 -2.03 3.03
C ASP A 31 -13.10 -2.92 2.94
N ASP A 32 -12.01 -2.44 2.34
CA ASP A 32 -10.76 -3.17 2.23
C ASP A 32 -9.89 -3.06 3.48
N ILE A 33 -10.33 -2.27 4.46
CA ILE A 33 -9.59 -2.00 5.68
C ILE A 33 -10.20 -2.79 6.84
N GLU A 34 -9.38 -3.58 7.53
CA GLU A 34 -9.77 -4.28 8.74
C GLU A 34 -8.96 -3.78 9.92
N VAL A 35 -9.64 -3.31 10.96
CA VAL A 35 -9.01 -2.86 12.20
C VAL A 35 -9.29 -3.89 13.28
N SER A 36 -8.23 -4.36 13.95
CA SER A 36 -8.36 -5.32 15.04
C SER A 36 -7.44 -4.92 16.19
N ASP A 37 -7.59 -5.59 17.34
CA ASP A 37 -6.75 -5.38 18.51
C ASP A 37 -5.29 -5.75 18.24
N LYS A 38 -5.05 -6.60 17.25
CA LYS A 38 -3.72 -7.08 16.90
C LYS A 38 -3.04 -6.24 15.83
N GLY A 39 -3.72 -5.25 15.28
CA GLY A 39 -3.16 -4.39 14.25
C GLY A 39 -4.15 -4.09 13.13
N LEU A 40 -3.62 -3.80 11.97
CA LEU A 40 -4.38 -3.32 10.84
C LEU A 40 -4.08 -4.15 9.59
N THR A 41 -5.12 -4.49 8.84
CA THR A 41 -4.97 -5.16 7.54
C THR A 41 -5.59 -4.29 6.47
N VAL A 42 -4.85 -4.06 5.38
CA VAL A 42 -5.32 -3.30 4.22
C VAL A 42 -5.18 -4.18 2.99
N GLN A 43 -6.26 -4.35 2.25
CA GLN A 43 -6.23 -5.00 0.95
C GLN A 43 -6.30 -3.92 -0.13
N PHE A 44 -5.63 -4.16 -1.26
CA PHE A 44 -5.67 -3.21 -2.36
C PHE A 44 -5.85 -3.93 -3.69
N LYS A 45 -6.45 -3.21 -4.63
CA LYS A 45 -6.70 -3.69 -5.99
C LYS A 45 -5.99 -2.76 -6.96
N PRO A 46 -4.92 -3.20 -7.66
CA PRO A 46 -4.29 -2.37 -8.68
C PRO A 46 -5.29 -1.92 -9.76
N THR A 47 -4.97 -0.84 -10.46
CA THR A 47 -5.87 -0.27 -11.47
C THR A 47 -6.18 -1.24 -12.60
N THR A 48 -5.25 -2.14 -12.91
CA THR A 48 -5.47 -3.23 -13.87
C THR A 48 -4.82 -4.51 -13.35
N PRO A 49 -5.25 -5.71 -13.84
CA PRO A 49 -4.60 -6.97 -13.45
C PRO A 49 -3.14 -7.07 -13.89
N PHE A 50 -2.69 -6.20 -14.79
CA PHE A 50 -1.35 -6.20 -15.35
C PHE A 50 -0.53 -4.96 -14.95
N CYS A 51 -0.95 -4.24 -13.91
CA CYS A 51 -0.25 -3.04 -13.46
C CYS A 51 1.18 -3.37 -13.04
N PRO A 52 2.21 -2.83 -13.74
CA PRO A 52 3.60 -3.16 -13.41
C PRO A 52 4.05 -2.56 -12.09
N MET A 53 3.34 -1.56 -11.59
CA MET A 53 3.65 -0.89 -10.32
C MET A 53 2.81 -1.41 -9.16
N GLY A 54 2.07 -2.50 -9.34
CA GLY A 54 1.16 -3.04 -8.33
C GLY A 54 1.85 -3.36 -7.01
N GLY A 55 3.02 -4.01 -7.08
CA GLY A 55 3.78 -4.33 -5.87
C GLY A 55 4.30 -3.09 -5.16
N ILE A 56 4.72 -2.09 -5.92
CA ILE A 56 5.21 -0.81 -5.39
C ILE A 56 4.09 -0.06 -4.66
N ILE A 57 2.88 -0.08 -5.21
CA ILE A 57 1.70 0.53 -4.57
C ILE A 57 1.49 -0.07 -3.17
N GLY A 58 1.61 -1.39 -3.04
CA GLY A 58 1.49 -2.05 -1.75
C GLY A 58 2.55 -1.61 -0.74
N ILE A 59 3.80 -1.45 -1.20
CA ILE A 59 4.89 -0.94 -0.37
C ILE A 59 4.59 0.48 0.11
N LEU A 60 4.11 1.34 -0.77
CA LEU A 60 3.79 2.73 -0.44
C LEU A 60 2.66 2.80 0.60
N ILE A 61 1.62 1.98 0.45
CA ILE A 61 0.51 1.91 1.40
C ILE A 61 1.02 1.49 2.78
N LYS A 62 1.79 0.41 2.83
CA LYS A 62 2.34 -0.11 4.09
C LYS A 62 3.22 0.92 4.79
N TYR A 63 4.12 1.54 4.05
CA TYR A 63 5.03 2.56 4.57
C TYR A 63 4.27 3.75 5.17
N ALA A 64 3.31 4.28 4.43
CA ALA A 64 2.56 5.47 4.85
C ALA A 64 1.78 5.21 6.14
N VAL A 65 1.05 4.10 6.20
CA VAL A 65 0.20 3.79 7.34
C VAL A 65 1.04 3.44 8.57
N GLU A 66 2.11 2.67 8.41
CA GLU A 66 3.00 2.35 9.53
C GLU A 66 3.68 3.60 10.09
N LYS A 67 4.08 4.52 9.21
CA LYS A 67 4.73 5.76 9.62
C LYS A 67 3.78 6.67 10.40
N GLU A 68 2.54 6.82 9.92
CA GLU A 68 1.58 7.74 10.54
C GLU A 68 0.94 7.20 11.81
N LEU A 69 0.66 5.91 11.86
CA LEU A 69 -0.03 5.29 12.99
C LEU A 69 0.90 4.57 13.95
N ASN A 70 2.13 4.32 13.55
CA ASN A 70 3.14 3.62 14.33
C ASN A 70 2.63 2.27 14.87
N VAL A 71 1.92 1.54 14.01
CA VAL A 71 1.38 0.21 14.32
C VAL A 71 1.75 -0.76 13.20
N PRO A 72 1.87 -2.07 13.48
CA PRO A 72 2.13 -3.04 12.42
C PRO A 72 0.94 -3.12 11.46
N VAL A 73 1.23 -3.10 10.17
CA VAL A 73 0.22 -3.13 9.12
C VAL A 73 0.49 -4.29 8.20
N LYS A 74 -0.55 -5.07 7.93
CA LYS A 74 -0.51 -6.15 6.96
C LYS A 74 -1.17 -5.67 5.67
N VAL A 75 -0.44 -5.69 4.58
CA VAL A 75 -0.94 -5.24 3.28
C VAL A 75 -0.96 -6.41 2.31
N LYS A 76 -2.07 -6.59 1.62
CA LYS A 76 -2.27 -7.67 0.67
C LYS A 76 -2.89 -7.18 -0.63
N VAL A 77 -2.53 -7.82 -1.74
CA VAL A 77 -3.26 -7.67 -2.99
C VAL A 77 -4.59 -8.40 -2.86
N LYS A 78 -5.67 -7.78 -3.29
CA LYS A 78 -7.00 -8.37 -3.27
C LYS A 78 -7.03 -9.61 -4.17
N SER A 79 -7.60 -10.70 -3.68
CA SER A 79 -7.62 -11.98 -4.40
C SER A 79 -8.23 -11.84 -5.78
N GLY A 80 -7.53 -12.34 -6.81
CA GLY A 80 -7.99 -12.31 -8.19
C GLY A 80 -7.82 -10.97 -8.89
N SER A 81 -7.20 -9.97 -8.26
CA SER A 81 -7.09 -8.63 -8.81
C SER A 81 -5.82 -8.37 -9.62
N HIS A 82 -4.83 -9.25 -9.53
CA HIS A 82 -3.58 -9.10 -10.27
C HIS A 82 -2.96 -10.45 -10.59
N PHE A 83 -2.33 -10.58 -11.75
CA PHE A 83 -1.73 -11.86 -12.17
C PHE A 83 -0.51 -12.25 -11.34
N GLN A 84 0.13 -11.30 -10.67
CA GLN A 84 1.28 -11.54 -9.79
C GLN A 84 0.94 -11.41 -8.30
N GLU A 85 -0.33 -11.59 -7.92
CA GLU A 85 -0.76 -11.39 -6.54
C GLU A 85 0.03 -12.21 -5.51
N GLU A 86 0.36 -13.45 -5.83
CA GLU A 86 1.13 -14.31 -4.92
C GLU A 86 2.53 -13.76 -4.66
N ALA A 87 3.21 -13.32 -5.72
CA ALA A 87 4.54 -12.75 -5.62
C ALA A 87 4.52 -11.44 -4.82
N PHE A 88 3.53 -10.59 -5.07
CA PHE A 88 3.39 -9.33 -4.34
C PHE A 88 3.07 -9.57 -2.87
N ASN A 89 2.15 -10.52 -2.58
CA ASN A 89 1.80 -10.85 -1.20
C ASN A 89 2.99 -11.42 -0.44
N GLU A 90 3.80 -12.25 -1.08
CA GLU A 90 5.03 -12.77 -0.48
C GLU A 90 6.00 -11.64 -0.14
N MET A 91 6.23 -10.72 -1.08
CA MET A 91 7.11 -9.57 -0.87
C MET A 91 6.62 -8.70 0.30
N LEU A 92 5.32 -8.43 0.36
CA LEU A 92 4.74 -7.59 1.39
C LEU A 92 4.71 -8.25 2.77
N SER A 93 4.68 -9.59 2.83
CA SER A 93 4.63 -10.33 4.10
C SER A 93 6.01 -10.61 4.69
N GLN A 94 7.08 -10.51 3.90
CA GLN A 94 8.45 -10.74 4.37
C GLN A 94 9.15 -9.41 4.63
N GLU A 95 9.49 -9.17 5.88
CA GLU A 95 10.04 -7.88 6.34
C GLU A 95 11.32 -7.50 5.60
N ASP A 96 12.23 -8.43 5.39
CA ASP A 96 13.49 -8.17 4.69
C ASP A 96 13.28 -7.81 3.21
N LYS A 97 12.38 -8.47 2.52
CA LYS A 97 12.03 -8.16 1.13
C LYS A 97 11.34 -6.81 1.02
N TYR A 98 10.42 -6.53 1.93
CA TYR A 98 9.73 -5.25 2.00
C TYR A 98 10.74 -4.11 2.20
N ARG A 99 11.64 -4.24 3.16
CA ARG A 99 12.64 -3.21 3.45
C ARG A 99 13.62 -3.00 2.31
N ASP A 100 13.99 -4.06 1.60
CA ASP A 100 14.90 -3.95 0.46
C ASP A 100 14.28 -3.12 -0.66
N VAL A 101 13.02 -3.38 -1.00
CA VAL A 101 12.29 -2.62 -2.02
C VAL A 101 12.07 -1.18 -1.56
N LEU A 102 11.70 -0.99 -0.29
CA LEU A 102 11.50 0.33 0.28
C LEU A 102 12.76 1.19 0.16
N ARG A 103 13.92 0.60 0.42
CA ARG A 103 15.21 1.28 0.31
C ARG A 103 15.49 1.74 -1.12
N LYS A 104 15.15 0.90 -2.10
CA LYS A 104 15.28 1.24 -3.53
C LYS A 104 14.36 2.39 -3.92
N LEU A 105 13.13 2.39 -3.42
CA LEU A 105 12.18 3.45 -3.69
C LEU A 105 12.62 4.78 -3.06
N GLU A 106 13.21 4.73 -1.89
CA GLU A 106 13.76 5.89 -1.22
C GLU A 106 14.91 6.49 -2.04
N GLY A 107 15.83 5.65 -2.50
CA GLY A 107 16.97 6.08 -3.32
C GLY A 107 16.57 6.66 -4.67
N SER A 108 15.46 6.22 -5.25
CA SER A 108 14.99 6.70 -6.55
C SER A 108 14.14 7.97 -6.46
N GLY A 109 13.73 8.39 -5.25
CA GLY A 109 12.86 9.54 -5.06
C GLY A 109 11.36 9.23 -5.17
N ILE A 110 11.00 8.03 -5.56
CA ILE A 110 9.59 7.63 -5.70
C ILE A 110 8.86 7.70 -4.37
N LEU A 111 9.51 7.26 -3.31
CA LEU A 111 8.90 7.25 -1.97
C LEU A 111 8.49 8.67 -1.54
N LYS A 112 9.38 9.62 -1.71
CA LYS A 112 9.13 11.01 -1.34
C LYS A 112 8.06 11.65 -2.22
N SER A 113 8.03 11.32 -3.50
CA SER A 113 7.04 11.85 -4.45
C SER A 113 5.64 11.32 -4.17
N CYS A 114 5.53 10.03 -3.85
CA CYS A 114 4.22 9.36 -3.70
C CYS A 114 3.69 9.41 -2.27
N VAL A 115 4.57 9.55 -1.29
CA VAL A 115 4.21 9.63 0.13
C VAL A 115 4.89 10.85 0.73
N PRO A 116 4.37 12.07 0.48
CA PRO A 116 4.97 13.31 0.96
C PRO A 116 4.61 13.61 2.42
N LEU A 117 4.77 12.65 3.29
CA LEU A 117 4.44 12.76 4.71
C LEU A 117 5.65 13.13 5.55
#